data_6c3fce76eff51aeb0427cb2d560280af
#
_entry.id   6c3fce76eff51aeb0427cb2d560280af
#
_cell.length_a   1.000
_cell.length_b   1.000
_cell.length_c   1.000
_cell.angle_alpha   90.00
_cell.angle_beta   90.00
_cell.angle_gamma   90.00
#
_symmetry.space_group_name_H-M   'P 1'
#
loop_
_entity.id
_entity.type
_entity.pdbx_description
1 polymer ?
#
loop_
_entity_poly.entity_id
_entity_poly.type
_entity_poly.pdbx_seq_one_letter_code
_entity_poly.pdbx_strand_id
1 'polypeptide(L)'
;QAVLRDFMQRNMQQGASEADFEAHKEQLHEGATKAAHDRLKSRLILSKIAEKEKVQADNDDFGRLIMMEAEKSGQKPEKIVKEIQKDQGRINSMRSEILLGKTMDLLVEKAERETVEAATAEA
;
A
#
# COMPACT_ATOMS: atom_id res chain seq x y z
N GLN A 1 11.72 -1.21 -12.43
CA GLN A 1 12.86 -1.90 -11.77
C GLN A 1 12.55 -2.25 -10.30
N ALA A 2 11.93 -1.39 -9.52
CA ALA A 2 11.59 -1.67 -8.11
C ALA A 2 10.62 -2.86 -7.97
N VAL A 3 9.58 -2.92 -8.79
CA VAL A 3 8.58 -4.01 -8.78
C VAL A 3 9.22 -5.35 -9.16
N LEU A 4 10.11 -5.34 -10.15
CA LEU A 4 10.84 -6.55 -10.56
C LEU A 4 11.75 -7.06 -9.44
N ARG A 5 12.45 -6.16 -8.77
CA ARG A 5 13.32 -6.52 -7.62
C ARG A 5 12.52 -7.10 -6.46
N ASP A 6 11.40 -6.48 -6.09
CA ASP A 6 10.49 -6.95 -5.04
C ASP A 6 9.93 -8.35 -5.38
N PHE A 7 9.55 -8.54 -6.63
CA PHE A 7 9.06 -9.82 -7.14
C PHE A 7 10.14 -10.92 -7.09
N MET A 8 11.36 -10.61 -7.54
CA MET A 8 12.50 -11.55 -7.48
C MET A 8 12.83 -11.91 -6.02
N GLN A 9 12.88 -10.93 -5.14
CA GLN A 9 13.18 -11.15 -3.72
C GLN A 9 12.17 -12.07 -3.04
N ARG A 10 10.88 -11.90 -3.32
CA ARG A 10 9.83 -12.78 -2.78
C ARG A 10 9.94 -14.21 -3.28
N ASN A 11 10.22 -14.38 -4.57
CA ASN A 11 10.37 -15.72 -5.14
C ASN A 11 11.64 -16.43 -4.63
N MET A 12 12.75 -15.71 -4.43
CA MET A 12 13.94 -16.26 -3.79
C MET A 12 13.67 -16.72 -2.34
N GLN A 13 12.87 -15.98 -1.59
CA GLN A 13 12.44 -16.40 -0.24
C GLN A 13 11.56 -17.66 -0.27
N GLN A 14 10.90 -17.93 -1.39
CA GLN A 14 10.10 -19.13 -1.62
C GLN A 14 10.90 -20.29 -2.24
N GLY A 15 12.21 -20.14 -2.37
CA GLY A 15 13.12 -21.20 -2.82
C GLY A 15 13.45 -21.21 -4.30
N ALA A 16 13.08 -20.18 -5.07
CA ALA A 16 13.49 -20.06 -6.46
C ALA A 16 15.00 -19.76 -6.57
N SER A 17 15.70 -20.46 -7.46
CA SER A 17 17.11 -20.27 -7.72
C SER A 17 17.36 -19.19 -8.80
N GLU A 18 18.60 -18.71 -8.88
CA GLU A 18 19.02 -17.77 -9.92
C GLU A 18 18.88 -18.38 -11.34
N ALA A 19 19.08 -19.69 -11.47
CA ALA A 19 18.89 -20.42 -12.72
C ALA A 19 17.42 -20.43 -13.16
N ASP A 20 16.48 -20.53 -12.22
CA ASP A 20 15.04 -20.46 -12.50
C ASP A 20 14.64 -19.06 -13.00
N PHE A 21 15.27 -18.01 -12.51
CA PHE A 21 15.04 -16.65 -12.99
C PHE A 21 15.54 -16.42 -14.41
N GLU A 22 16.72 -16.93 -14.77
CA GLU A 22 17.22 -16.82 -16.13
C GLU A 22 16.38 -17.65 -17.12
N ALA A 23 15.94 -18.86 -16.72
CA ALA A 23 15.09 -19.71 -17.55
C ALA A 23 13.70 -19.11 -17.83
N HIS A 24 13.19 -18.28 -16.92
CA HIS A 24 11.84 -17.70 -17.01
C HIS A 24 11.84 -16.18 -17.07
N LYS A 25 12.94 -15.56 -17.48
CA LYS A 25 13.16 -14.11 -17.46
C LYS A 25 12.07 -13.29 -18.16
N GLU A 26 11.59 -13.74 -19.32
CA GLU A 26 10.51 -13.05 -20.03
C GLU A 26 9.19 -13.13 -19.28
N GLN A 27 8.83 -14.29 -18.75
CA GLN A 27 7.60 -14.47 -17.97
C GLN A 27 7.64 -13.66 -16.66
N LEU A 28 8.81 -13.61 -16.01
CA LEU A 28 9.03 -12.79 -14.82
C LEU A 28 8.90 -11.30 -15.12
N HIS A 29 9.45 -10.85 -16.25
CA HIS A 29 9.34 -9.45 -16.67
C HIS A 29 7.90 -9.08 -17.02
N GLU A 30 7.20 -9.94 -17.73
CA GLU A 30 5.78 -9.75 -18.08
C GLU A 30 4.90 -9.72 -16.82
N GLY A 31 5.09 -10.69 -15.91
CA GLY A 31 4.40 -10.73 -14.62
C GLY A 31 4.65 -9.49 -13.75
N ALA A 32 5.90 -9.03 -13.68
CA ALA A 32 6.25 -7.82 -12.95
C ALA A 32 5.65 -6.56 -13.59
N THR A 33 5.59 -6.49 -14.91
CA THR A 33 4.97 -5.39 -15.66
C THR A 33 3.47 -5.36 -15.40
N LYS A 34 2.79 -6.50 -15.49
CA LYS A 34 1.36 -6.62 -15.17
C LYS A 34 1.08 -6.22 -13.72
N ALA A 35 1.85 -6.72 -12.77
CA ALA A 35 1.70 -6.37 -11.36
C ALA A 35 1.91 -4.86 -11.11
N ALA A 36 2.86 -4.23 -11.82
CA ALA A 36 3.07 -2.78 -11.75
C ALA A 36 1.88 -2.00 -12.32
N HIS A 37 1.32 -2.44 -13.43
CA HIS A 37 0.12 -1.86 -14.04
C HIS A 37 -1.09 -1.96 -13.11
N ASP A 38 -1.34 -3.15 -12.54
CA ASP A 38 -2.46 -3.37 -11.63
C ASP A 38 -2.33 -2.53 -10.36
N ARG A 39 -1.11 -2.44 -9.81
CA ARG A 39 -0.82 -1.58 -8.64
C ARG A 39 -1.06 -0.10 -8.95
N LEU A 40 -0.62 0.38 -10.11
CA LEU A 40 -0.85 1.77 -10.54
C LEU A 40 -2.34 2.05 -10.73
N LYS A 41 -3.05 1.15 -11.42
CA LYS A 41 -4.48 1.25 -11.66
C LYS A 41 -5.27 1.31 -10.35
N SER A 42 -4.98 0.39 -9.43
CA SER A 42 -5.61 0.37 -8.10
C SER A 42 -5.36 1.66 -7.32
N ARG A 43 -4.11 2.16 -7.34
CA ARG A 43 -3.76 3.41 -6.68
C ARG A 43 -4.51 4.61 -7.26
N LEU A 44 -4.65 4.70 -8.58
CA LEU A 44 -5.41 5.77 -9.24
C LEU A 44 -6.91 5.71 -8.90
N ILE A 45 -7.49 4.51 -8.89
CA ILE A 45 -8.90 4.30 -8.51
C ILE A 45 -9.12 4.73 -7.06
N LEU A 46 -8.30 4.25 -6.12
CA LEU A 46 -8.39 4.61 -4.70
C LEU A 46 -8.21 6.12 -4.48
N SER A 47 -7.29 6.76 -5.20
CA SER A 47 -7.10 8.21 -5.12
C SER A 47 -8.34 8.97 -5.59
N LYS A 48 -9.01 8.51 -6.64
CA LYS A 48 -10.26 9.10 -7.13
C LYS A 48 -11.43 8.89 -6.16
N ILE A 49 -11.50 7.74 -5.52
CA ILE A 49 -12.51 7.48 -4.48
C ILE A 49 -12.23 8.36 -3.26
N ALA A 50 -10.97 8.48 -2.82
CA ALA A 50 -10.59 9.35 -1.71
C ALA A 50 -11.01 10.82 -1.95
N GLU A 51 -10.78 11.30 -3.16
CA GLU A 51 -11.19 12.65 -3.58
C GLU A 51 -12.72 12.81 -3.53
N LYS A 52 -13.46 11.87 -4.12
CA LYS A 52 -14.94 11.89 -4.18
C LYS A 52 -15.58 11.79 -2.79
N GLU A 53 -15.06 10.91 -1.94
CA GLU A 53 -15.56 10.68 -0.58
C GLU A 53 -14.97 11.68 0.44
N LYS A 54 -14.13 12.62 -0.02
CA LYS A 54 -13.49 13.67 0.80
C LYS A 54 -12.68 13.10 1.96
N VAL A 55 -12.03 11.96 1.74
CA VAL A 55 -11.13 11.34 2.73
C VAL A 55 -9.93 12.27 2.96
N GLN A 56 -9.62 12.54 4.22
CA GLN A 56 -8.50 13.41 4.60
C GLN A 56 -7.58 12.71 5.57
N ALA A 57 -6.29 13.02 5.45
CA ALA A 57 -5.27 12.64 6.43
C ALA A 57 -5.17 13.73 7.49
N ASP A 58 -5.38 13.38 8.74
CA ASP A 58 -5.27 14.26 9.90
C ASP A 58 -3.97 14.01 10.70
N ASN A 59 -3.74 14.81 11.72
CA ASN A 59 -2.52 14.71 12.54
C ASN A 59 -2.45 13.39 13.32
N ASP A 60 -3.57 12.82 13.70
CA ASP A 60 -3.62 11.55 14.43
C ASP A 60 -3.22 10.38 13.52
N ASP A 61 -3.58 10.46 12.23
CA ASP A 61 -3.16 9.50 11.22
C ASP A 61 -1.64 9.52 11.04
N PHE A 62 -1.05 10.71 10.92
CA PHE A 62 0.40 10.86 10.86
C PHE A 62 1.08 10.35 12.14
N GLY A 63 0.52 10.66 13.31
CA GLY A 63 1.00 10.16 14.59
C GLY A 63 1.06 8.64 14.65
N ARG A 64 -0.02 7.97 14.24
CA ARG A 64 -0.09 6.50 14.18
C ARG A 64 0.96 5.90 13.24
N LEU A 65 1.12 6.49 12.05
CA LEU A 65 2.09 6.01 11.07
C LEU A 65 3.53 6.18 11.56
N ILE A 66 3.84 7.31 12.22
CA ILE A 66 5.15 7.57 12.84
C ILE A 66 5.44 6.57 13.96
N MET A 67 4.47 6.30 14.83
CA MET A 67 4.62 5.31 15.91
C MET A 67 4.89 3.91 15.36
N MET A 68 4.14 3.50 14.33
CA MET A 68 4.34 2.21 13.66
C MET A 68 5.73 2.12 13.02
N GLU A 69 6.22 3.18 12.38
CA GLU A 69 7.57 3.23 11.81
C GLU A 69 8.65 3.19 12.90
N ALA A 70 8.42 3.87 14.03
CA ALA A 70 9.31 3.85 15.19
C ALA A 70 9.46 2.43 15.77
N GLU A 71 8.36 1.70 15.94
CA GLU A 71 8.37 0.32 16.41
C GLU A 71 9.12 -0.60 15.45
N LYS A 72 8.88 -0.49 14.14
CA LYS A 72 9.55 -1.31 13.11
C LYS A 72 11.04 -1.02 13.01
N SER A 73 11.44 0.23 13.13
CA SER A 73 12.84 0.66 12.96
C SER A 73 13.65 0.67 14.26
N GLY A 74 12.99 0.53 15.42
CA GLY A 74 13.63 0.70 16.73
C GLY A 74 14.12 2.13 17.00
N GLN A 75 13.66 3.11 16.23
CA GLN A 75 14.03 4.53 16.40
C GLN A 75 13.02 5.26 17.29
N LYS A 76 13.48 6.35 17.89
CA LYS A 76 12.59 7.22 18.66
C LYS A 76 11.67 8.00 17.71
N PRO A 77 10.35 8.14 18.02
CA PRO A 77 9.40 8.88 17.19
C PRO A 77 9.84 10.31 16.88
N GLU A 78 10.45 10.99 17.86
CA GLU A 78 10.90 12.39 17.69
C GLU A 78 12.01 12.53 16.64
N LYS A 79 12.85 11.47 16.47
CA LYS A 79 13.87 11.45 15.44
C LYS A 79 13.24 11.33 14.06
N ILE A 80 12.26 10.44 13.92
CA ILE A 80 11.52 10.23 12.67
C ILE A 80 10.79 11.52 12.28
N VAL A 81 10.13 12.19 13.21
CA VAL A 81 9.46 13.49 12.98
C VAL A 81 10.44 14.53 12.43
N LYS A 82 11.64 14.66 13.03
CA LYS A 82 12.66 15.60 12.57
C LYS A 82 13.18 15.29 11.17
N GLU A 83 13.29 14.01 10.82
CA GLU A 83 13.70 13.58 9.49
C GLU A 83 12.61 13.87 8.45
N ILE A 84 11.34 13.57 8.78
CA ILE A 84 10.20 13.80 7.91
C ILE A 84 10.01 15.30 7.63
N GLN A 85 10.15 16.15 8.65
CA GLN A 85 9.98 17.60 8.49
C GLN A 85 10.97 18.23 7.50
N LYS A 86 12.11 17.58 7.26
CA LYS A 86 13.14 18.05 6.32
C LYS A 86 12.89 17.59 4.88
N ASP A 87 11.97 16.65 4.68
CA ASP A 87 11.69 16.04 3.37
C ASP A 87 10.20 16.13 3.02
N GLN A 88 9.87 17.13 2.21
CA GLN A 88 8.51 17.34 1.72
C GLN A 88 8.00 16.15 0.90
N GLY A 89 8.87 15.46 0.18
CA GLY A 89 8.51 14.27 -0.59
C GLY A 89 8.05 13.14 0.33
N ARG A 90 8.71 12.97 1.48
CA ARG A 90 8.33 11.97 2.48
C ARG A 90 6.98 12.29 3.12
N ILE A 91 6.72 13.56 3.44
CA ILE A 91 5.41 14.00 3.94
C ILE A 91 4.30 13.67 2.94
N ASN A 92 4.51 13.97 1.67
CA ASN A 92 3.55 13.69 0.61
C ASN A 92 3.32 12.19 0.41
N SER A 93 4.37 11.38 0.51
CA SER A 93 4.27 9.93 0.43
C SER A 93 3.47 9.34 1.60
N MET A 94 3.73 9.79 2.82
CA MET A 94 2.98 9.38 4.02
C MET A 94 1.51 9.79 3.92
N ARG A 95 1.24 11.01 3.49
CA ARG A 95 -0.15 11.48 3.26
C ARG A 95 -0.88 10.58 2.26
N SER A 96 -0.22 10.25 1.15
CA SER A 96 -0.77 9.36 0.12
C SER A 96 -1.07 7.96 0.68
N GLU A 97 -0.17 7.42 1.49
CA GLU A 97 -0.34 6.13 2.15
C GLU A 97 -1.54 6.13 3.11
N ILE A 98 -1.66 7.15 3.94
CA ILE A 98 -2.80 7.34 4.86
C ILE A 98 -4.11 7.41 4.08
N LEU A 99 -4.18 8.23 3.03
CA LEU A 99 -5.38 8.37 2.21
C LEU A 99 -5.80 7.06 1.56
N LEU A 100 -4.85 6.31 1.01
CA LEU A 100 -5.13 5.02 0.39
C LEU A 100 -5.61 3.99 1.42
N GLY A 101 -5.00 3.95 2.61
CA GLY A 101 -5.41 3.07 3.70
C GLY A 101 -6.83 3.38 4.16
N LYS A 102 -7.12 4.64 4.51
CA LYS A 102 -8.47 5.08 4.94
C LYS A 102 -9.54 4.83 3.86
N THR A 103 -9.17 4.98 2.58
CA THR A 103 -10.10 4.69 1.47
C THR A 103 -10.39 3.19 1.36
N MET A 104 -9.38 2.35 1.57
CA MET A 104 -9.56 0.90 1.61
C MET A 104 -10.49 0.48 2.76
N ASP A 105 -10.26 1.01 3.97
CA ASP A 105 -11.09 0.74 5.14
C ASP A 105 -12.55 1.14 4.89
N LEU A 106 -12.77 2.30 4.28
CA LEU A 106 -14.10 2.77 3.87
C LEU A 106 -14.79 1.81 2.90
N LEU A 107 -14.05 1.29 1.90
CA LEU A 107 -14.61 0.33 0.93
C LEU A 107 -14.96 -1.00 1.57
N VAL A 108 -14.12 -1.50 2.47
CA VAL A 108 -14.37 -2.73 3.23
C VAL A 108 -15.61 -2.57 4.10
N GLU A 109 -15.73 -1.47 4.83
CA GLU A 109 -16.90 -1.19 5.67
C GLU A 109 -18.21 -1.15 4.85
N LYS A 110 -18.19 -0.50 3.68
CA LYS A 110 -19.34 -0.46 2.79
C LYS A 110 -19.70 -1.84 2.24
N ALA A 111 -18.72 -2.66 1.85
CA ALA A 111 -18.92 -4.01 1.33
C ALA A 111 -19.49 -4.95 2.40
N GLU A 112 -19.03 -4.89 3.64
CA GLU A 112 -19.57 -5.68 4.75
C GLU A 112 -21.04 -5.35 5.02
N ARG A 113 -21.41 -4.06 5.00
CA ARG A 113 -22.80 -3.62 5.17
C ARG A 113 -23.72 -4.17 4.08
N GLU A 114 -23.32 -4.11 2.83
CA GLU A 114 -24.12 -4.63 1.72
C GLU A 114 -24.34 -6.16 1.84
N THR A 115 -23.32 -6.90 2.25
CA THR A 115 -23.41 -8.35 2.44
C THR A 115 -24.39 -8.72 3.56
N VAL A 116 -24.41 -7.99 4.66
CA VAL A 116 -25.36 -8.22 5.78
C VAL A 116 -26.79 -7.90 5.36
N GLU A 117 -27.03 -6.81 4.66
CA GLU A 117 -28.35 -6.44 4.17
C GLU A 117 -28.91 -7.48 3.19
N ALA A 118 -28.10 -8.00 2.27
CA ALA A 118 -28.51 -9.07 1.36
C ALA A 118 -28.88 -10.37 2.11
N ALA A 119 -28.10 -10.77 3.11
CA ALA A 119 -28.36 -11.95 3.91
C ALA A 119 -29.69 -11.84 4.74
N THR A 120 -30.02 -10.64 5.22
CA THR A 120 -31.28 -10.41 5.94
C THR A 120 -32.52 -10.33 5.02
N ALA A 121 -32.33 -9.97 3.75
CA ALA A 121 -33.42 -9.92 2.77
C ALA A 121 -33.80 -11.30 2.24
N GLU A 122 -32.88 -12.28 2.26
CA GLU A 122 -33.15 -13.67 1.86
C GLU A 122 -33.72 -14.54 3.02
N ALA A 123 -33.67 -14.07 4.23
CA ALA A 123 -34.21 -14.74 5.40
C ALA A 123 -35.65 -14.32 5.68
#